data_075297a9175e7d0fff68ccf0f2682289
#
_entry.id   075297a9175e7d0fff68ccf0f2682289
#
_cell.length_a   1.000
_cell.length_b   1.000
_cell.length_c   1.000
_cell.angle_alpha   90.00
_cell.angle_beta   90.00
_cell.angle_gamma   90.00
#
_symmetry.space_group_name_H-M   'P 1'
#
loop_
_entity.id
_entity.type
_entity.pdbx_description
1 polymer ?
#
loop_
_entity_poly.entity_id
_entity_poly.type
_entity_poly.pdbx_seq_one_letter_code
_entity_poly.pdbx_strand_id
1 'polypeptide(L)'
;DTPRKRAESSDAASSMPAFWLPNMAPQAHDQGAKSSPERASTTLCTAARPHKLLAKHLVQVRFSIRPRDGQDQTFCPCCKKEYTNVSQTYVLRPCGHVFCASCTATLVTKPLEESGKASSCPECSTSIQARRDVIPLEREGTGFASGGKSEVHTEGIAFQG
;
A
#
# COMPACT_ATOMS: atom_id res chain seq x y z
N ASP A 1 12.90 -68.47 -38.33
CA ASP A 1 12.12 -67.23 -38.25
C ASP A 1 11.62 -67.00 -36.80
N THR A 2 12.38 -66.20 -36.07
CA THR A 2 12.02 -65.78 -34.74
C THR A 2 11.57 -64.33 -34.78
N PRO A 3 10.39 -63.97 -34.25
CA PRO A 3 9.93 -62.61 -34.25
C PRO A 3 10.64 -61.82 -33.15
N ARG A 4 11.25 -60.71 -33.57
CA ARG A 4 11.95 -59.72 -32.77
C ARG A 4 10.93 -59.02 -31.88
N LYS A 5 10.99 -59.19 -30.54
CA LYS A 5 10.26 -58.44 -29.56
C LYS A 5 10.76 -56.99 -29.60
N ARG A 6 9.84 -56.08 -29.91
CA ARG A 6 9.99 -54.62 -29.86
C ARG A 6 9.97 -54.24 -28.39
N ALA A 7 11.05 -53.68 -27.90
CA ALA A 7 11.08 -53.09 -26.56
C ALA A 7 10.21 -51.83 -26.56
N GLU A 8 9.18 -51.84 -25.76
CA GLU A 8 8.40 -50.66 -25.41
C GLU A 8 9.27 -49.80 -24.50
N SER A 9 9.73 -48.68 -25.04
CA SER A 9 10.34 -47.63 -24.24
C SER A 9 9.21 -46.93 -23.48
N SER A 10 9.15 -47.16 -22.18
CA SER A 10 8.31 -46.40 -21.27
C SER A 10 8.90 -45.01 -21.14
N ASP A 11 8.46 -44.08 -21.98
CA ASP A 11 8.63 -42.66 -21.79
C ASP A 11 7.83 -42.23 -20.56
N ALA A 12 8.44 -42.39 -19.41
CA ALA A 12 8.04 -41.63 -18.23
C ALA A 12 8.44 -40.16 -18.46
N ALA A 13 7.69 -39.46 -19.31
CA ALA A 13 7.73 -38.02 -19.35
C ALA A 13 7.39 -37.55 -17.93
N SER A 14 8.38 -37.08 -17.20
CA SER A 14 8.20 -36.43 -15.91
C SER A 14 7.34 -35.20 -16.15
N SER A 15 6.02 -35.36 -15.95
CA SER A 15 5.07 -34.27 -15.98
C SER A 15 5.49 -33.26 -14.93
N MET A 16 6.06 -32.14 -15.36
CA MET A 16 6.33 -31.03 -14.45
C MET A 16 4.98 -30.59 -13.83
N PRO A 17 4.90 -30.52 -12.50
CA PRO A 17 3.66 -30.10 -11.84
C PRO A 17 3.35 -28.65 -12.25
N ALA A 18 2.30 -28.49 -13.05
CA ALA A 18 1.82 -27.18 -13.47
C ALA A 18 0.95 -26.60 -12.36
N PHE A 19 1.52 -25.79 -11.48
CA PHE A 19 0.86 -25.23 -10.30
C PHE A 19 -0.37 -24.36 -10.61
N TRP A 20 -0.53 -23.90 -11.87
CA TRP A 20 -1.69 -23.12 -12.31
C TRP A 20 -2.89 -23.98 -12.73
N LEU A 21 -2.73 -25.30 -12.85
CA LEU A 21 -3.82 -26.21 -13.12
C LEU A 21 -4.36 -26.77 -11.79
N PRO A 22 -5.66 -26.61 -11.49
CA PRO A 22 -6.24 -27.03 -10.21
C PRO A 22 -5.99 -28.50 -9.88
N ASN A 23 -5.93 -29.37 -10.90
CA ASN A 23 -5.73 -30.81 -10.73
C ASN A 23 -4.26 -31.23 -10.65
N MET A 24 -3.32 -30.31 -10.93
CA MET A 24 -1.88 -30.56 -10.93
C MET A 24 -1.13 -29.72 -9.90
N ALA A 25 -1.85 -28.91 -9.11
CA ALA A 25 -1.26 -28.21 -7.99
C ALA A 25 -0.69 -29.24 -7.01
N PRO A 26 0.57 -29.09 -6.55
CA PRO A 26 1.12 -29.96 -5.54
C PRO A 26 0.24 -29.89 -4.30
N GLN A 27 -0.35 -31.00 -3.90
CA GLN A 27 -1.10 -31.06 -2.66
C GLN A 27 -0.11 -30.90 -1.52
N ALA A 28 -0.38 -29.92 -0.65
CA ALA A 28 0.37 -29.79 0.57
C ALA A 28 0.21 -31.11 1.35
N HIS A 29 1.27 -31.91 1.43
CA HIS A 29 1.31 -33.00 2.36
C HIS A 29 1.16 -32.41 3.76
N ASP A 30 0.05 -32.72 4.42
CA ASP A 30 -0.15 -32.52 5.85
C ASP A 30 0.87 -33.37 6.61
N GLN A 31 2.12 -32.99 6.55
CA GLN A 31 3.11 -33.44 7.52
C GLN A 31 2.78 -32.68 8.80
N GLY A 32 1.95 -33.34 9.59
CA GLY A 32 1.50 -33.01 10.93
C GLY A 32 1.87 -31.59 11.39
N ALA A 33 0.92 -30.70 11.36
CA ALA A 33 1.07 -29.32 11.84
C ALA A 33 1.62 -29.30 13.29
N LYS A 34 2.90 -29.55 13.41
CA LYS A 34 3.66 -29.26 14.62
C LYS A 34 4.11 -27.81 14.52
N SER A 35 3.52 -27.03 15.37
CA SER A 35 3.71 -25.60 15.58
C SER A 35 3.05 -24.70 14.51
N SER A 36 1.90 -24.14 14.88
CA SER A 36 1.51 -22.86 14.32
C SER A 36 2.73 -21.93 14.42
N PRO A 37 3.11 -21.23 13.34
CA PRO A 37 4.22 -20.29 13.41
C PRO A 37 3.91 -19.37 14.58
N GLU A 38 4.82 -19.31 15.55
CA GLU A 38 4.74 -18.32 16.62
C GLU A 38 4.49 -17.00 15.94
N ARG A 39 3.29 -16.46 16.13
CA ARG A 39 2.93 -15.15 15.59
C ARG A 39 3.99 -14.20 16.10
N ALA A 40 4.82 -13.69 15.20
CA ALA A 40 5.82 -12.72 15.56
C ALA A 40 5.13 -11.66 16.41
N SER A 41 5.47 -11.61 17.71
CA SER A 41 4.80 -10.76 18.69
C SER A 41 4.98 -9.26 18.39
N THR A 42 5.77 -8.93 17.39
CA THR A 42 6.11 -7.57 16.99
C THR A 42 5.97 -7.41 15.48
N THR A 43 5.06 -6.53 15.07
CA THR A 43 4.96 -6.09 13.68
C THR A 43 6.06 -5.06 13.41
N LEU A 44 6.85 -5.30 12.36
CA LEU A 44 7.89 -4.39 11.91
C LEU A 44 7.44 -3.64 10.66
N CYS A 45 7.83 -2.38 10.56
CA CYS A 45 7.66 -1.59 9.33
C CYS A 45 8.62 -2.12 8.26
N THR A 46 8.16 -2.20 7.00
CA THR A 46 8.97 -2.61 5.85
C THR A 46 9.82 -1.48 5.25
N ALA A 47 9.82 -0.30 5.86
CA ALA A 47 10.65 0.83 5.43
C ALA A 47 12.14 0.49 5.46
N ALA A 48 12.97 1.27 4.75
CA ALA A 48 14.43 1.10 4.67
C ALA A 48 15.12 0.96 6.05
N ARG A 49 14.52 1.54 7.10
CA ARG A 49 14.93 1.33 8.49
C ARG A 49 13.79 0.66 9.25
N PRO A 50 13.81 -0.67 9.41
CA PRO A 50 12.77 -1.40 10.12
C PRO A 50 12.62 -0.90 11.57
N HIS A 51 11.39 -0.61 11.96
CA HIS A 51 11.06 -0.21 13.33
C HIS A 51 9.78 -0.91 13.80
N LYS A 52 9.60 -1.03 15.09
CA LYS A 52 8.42 -1.68 15.68
C LYS A 52 7.17 -0.82 15.45
N LEU A 53 6.15 -1.42 14.85
CA LEU A 53 4.83 -0.81 14.73
C LEU A 53 3.99 -1.13 15.96
N LEU A 54 3.54 -0.10 16.64
CA LEU A 54 2.66 -0.21 17.79
C LEU A 54 1.32 0.45 17.43
N ALA A 55 0.22 -0.14 17.88
CA ALA A 55 -1.13 0.39 17.62
C ALA A 55 -1.30 1.86 18.05
N LYS A 56 -0.63 2.28 19.13
CA LYS A 56 -0.63 3.68 19.59
C LYS A 56 0.03 4.67 18.62
N HIS A 57 0.83 4.20 17.68
CA HIS A 57 1.48 5.04 16.65
C HIS A 57 0.64 5.17 15.38
N LEU A 58 -0.41 4.38 15.27
CA LEU A 58 -1.32 4.43 14.12
C LEU A 58 -2.30 5.59 14.28
N VAL A 59 -2.55 6.27 13.19
CA VAL A 59 -3.53 7.35 13.11
C VAL A 59 -4.72 6.84 12.32
N GLN A 60 -5.92 6.93 12.91
CA GLN A 60 -7.15 6.58 12.20
C GLN A 60 -7.44 7.67 11.17
N VAL A 61 -7.44 7.31 9.89
CA VAL A 61 -7.75 8.23 8.79
C VAL A 61 -9.27 8.30 8.60
N ARG A 62 -9.79 9.55 8.49
CA ARG A 62 -11.22 9.84 8.31
C ARG A 62 -11.43 10.64 7.03
N PHE A 63 -11.94 9.97 6.01
CA PHE A 63 -12.35 10.63 4.77
C PHE A 63 -13.78 11.15 4.88
N SER A 64 -14.02 12.32 4.30
CA SER A 64 -15.39 12.79 4.07
C SER A 64 -15.94 12.09 2.83
N ILE A 65 -17.08 11.42 2.99
CA ILE A 65 -17.69 10.56 1.96
C ILE A 65 -19.02 11.16 1.54
N ARG A 66 -19.30 11.12 0.25
CA ARG A 66 -20.60 11.48 -0.33
C ARG A 66 -21.09 10.33 -1.21
N PRO A 67 -22.31 9.83 -1.00
CA PRO A 67 -22.92 8.88 -1.92
C PRO A 67 -23.24 9.57 -3.24
N ARG A 68 -22.76 9.01 -4.35
CA ARG A 68 -23.07 9.46 -5.70
C ARG A 68 -23.24 8.24 -6.60
N ASP A 69 -24.39 8.17 -7.28
CA ASP A 69 -24.70 7.10 -8.24
C ASP A 69 -24.51 5.67 -7.69
N GLY A 70 -24.81 5.47 -6.39
CA GLY A 70 -24.65 4.18 -5.71
C GLY A 70 -23.21 3.83 -5.31
N GLN A 71 -22.27 4.75 -5.47
CA GLN A 71 -20.89 4.61 -5.03
C GLN A 71 -20.50 5.68 -4.02
N ASP A 72 -19.70 5.31 -3.06
CA ASP A 72 -19.15 6.22 -2.06
C ASP A 72 -17.94 6.96 -2.64
N GLN A 73 -18.08 8.26 -2.85
CA GLN A 73 -17.00 9.12 -3.33
C GLN A 73 -16.38 9.90 -2.19
N THR A 74 -15.06 9.88 -2.11
CA THR A 74 -14.29 10.67 -1.14
C THR A 74 -14.00 12.06 -1.69
N PHE A 75 -14.13 13.07 -0.84
CA PHE A 75 -13.93 14.47 -1.24
C PHE A 75 -13.28 15.30 -0.12
N CYS A 76 -12.76 16.47 -0.49
CA CYS A 76 -12.23 17.44 0.46
C CYS A 76 -13.37 18.20 1.15
N PRO A 77 -13.48 18.21 2.49
CA PRO A 77 -14.58 18.88 3.19
C PRO A 77 -14.59 20.41 2.97
N CYS A 78 -13.42 21.03 2.74
CA CYS A 78 -13.33 22.48 2.53
C CYS A 78 -13.73 22.91 1.12
N CYS A 79 -13.08 22.39 0.08
CA CYS A 79 -13.31 22.83 -1.31
C CYS A 79 -14.30 21.95 -2.07
N LYS A 80 -14.78 20.86 -1.46
CA LYS A 80 -15.71 19.87 -2.03
C LYS A 80 -15.19 19.14 -3.30
N LYS A 81 -13.91 19.30 -3.61
CA LYS A 81 -13.27 18.62 -4.74
C LYS A 81 -13.12 17.13 -4.43
N GLU A 82 -13.50 16.28 -5.36
CA GLU A 82 -13.35 14.85 -5.28
C GLU A 82 -11.87 14.45 -5.34
N TYR A 83 -11.54 13.41 -4.58
CA TYR A 83 -10.20 12.84 -4.63
C TYR A 83 -10.11 11.85 -5.79
N THR A 84 -9.14 12.08 -6.63
CA THR A 84 -8.78 11.21 -7.75
C THR A 84 -7.44 10.52 -7.46
N ASN A 85 -7.06 9.57 -8.27
CA ASN A 85 -5.77 8.89 -8.15
C ASN A 85 -4.55 9.83 -8.24
N VAL A 86 -4.69 11.02 -8.78
CA VAL A 86 -3.62 12.03 -8.86
C VAL A 86 -3.72 13.12 -7.79
N SER A 87 -4.79 13.14 -6.98
CA SER A 87 -4.97 14.16 -5.94
C SER A 87 -3.98 13.95 -4.80
N GLN A 88 -3.17 14.95 -4.49
CA GLN A 88 -2.36 14.94 -3.28
C GLN A 88 -3.23 15.28 -2.07
N THR A 89 -3.18 14.42 -1.07
CA THR A 89 -3.99 14.55 0.14
C THR A 89 -3.11 14.48 1.39
N TYR A 90 -3.56 15.14 2.44
CA TYR A 90 -2.87 15.22 3.71
C TYR A 90 -3.82 14.85 4.84
N VAL A 91 -3.33 14.10 5.82
CA VAL A 91 -4.07 13.78 7.04
C VAL A 91 -3.55 14.63 8.20
N LEU A 92 -4.45 15.14 9.01
CA LEU A 92 -4.13 15.84 10.24
C LEU A 92 -4.05 14.82 11.39
N ARG A 93 -2.85 14.59 11.90
CA ARG A 93 -2.56 13.56 12.89
C ARG A 93 -3.46 13.57 14.14
N PRO A 94 -3.76 14.72 14.77
CA PRO A 94 -4.55 14.73 16.00
C PRO A 94 -5.99 14.25 15.84
N CYS A 95 -6.61 14.51 14.67
CA CYS A 95 -8.03 14.21 14.42
C CYS A 95 -8.27 13.20 13.30
N GLY A 96 -7.29 12.94 12.44
CA GLY A 96 -7.39 12.01 11.31
C GLY A 96 -8.16 12.53 10.10
N HIS A 97 -8.63 13.77 10.07
CA HIS A 97 -9.33 14.34 8.92
C HIS A 97 -8.40 14.58 7.74
N VAL A 98 -8.91 14.34 6.54
CA VAL A 98 -8.14 14.42 5.28
C VAL A 98 -8.56 15.62 4.46
N PHE A 99 -7.57 16.36 3.94
CA PHE A 99 -7.75 17.53 3.10
C PHE A 99 -6.88 17.44 1.85
N CYS A 100 -7.27 18.14 0.78
CA CYS A 100 -6.42 18.27 -0.41
C CYS A 100 -5.22 19.18 -0.14
N ALA A 101 -4.18 19.08 -0.95
CA ALA A 101 -2.95 19.86 -0.81
C ALA A 101 -3.20 21.36 -0.71
N SER A 102 -4.04 21.91 -1.59
CA SER A 102 -4.34 23.35 -1.62
C SER A 102 -4.99 23.85 -0.33
N CYS A 103 -6.01 23.12 0.17
CA CYS A 103 -6.69 23.51 1.42
C CYS A 103 -5.79 23.33 2.63
N THR A 104 -5.00 22.27 2.70
CA THR A 104 -4.03 22.06 3.77
C THR A 104 -2.98 23.17 3.79
N ALA A 105 -2.43 23.51 2.63
CA ALA A 105 -1.44 24.59 2.54
C ALA A 105 -2.01 25.93 3.02
N THR A 106 -3.22 26.29 2.58
CA THR A 106 -3.80 27.60 2.86
C THR A 106 -4.34 27.72 4.29
N LEU A 107 -5.05 26.68 4.77
CA LEU A 107 -5.80 26.76 6.03
C LEU A 107 -5.01 26.27 7.24
N VAL A 108 -4.02 25.41 7.02
CA VAL A 108 -3.28 24.77 8.11
C VAL A 108 -1.81 25.14 8.09
N THR A 109 -1.12 24.92 6.96
CA THR A 109 0.34 25.07 6.90
C THR A 109 0.79 26.52 6.94
N LYS A 110 0.19 27.40 6.12
CA LYS A 110 0.54 28.83 6.11
C LYS A 110 0.33 29.50 7.47
N PRO A 111 -0.83 29.35 8.17
CA PRO A 111 -1.00 29.94 9.49
C PRO A 111 0.01 29.43 10.51
N LEU A 112 0.41 28.16 10.44
CA LEU A 112 1.45 27.59 11.31
C LEU A 112 2.83 28.22 11.06
N GLU A 113 3.17 28.48 9.79
CA GLU A 113 4.47 29.05 9.39
C GLU A 113 4.55 30.55 9.66
N GLU A 114 3.50 31.30 9.29
CA GLU A 114 3.49 32.77 9.38
C GLU A 114 3.31 33.29 10.81
N SER A 115 2.42 32.65 11.57
CA SER A 115 2.06 33.13 12.90
C SER A 115 2.83 32.43 14.03
N GLY A 116 3.50 31.31 13.77
CA GLY A 116 4.10 30.47 14.80
C GLY A 116 3.09 29.96 15.85
N LYS A 117 1.79 30.21 15.61
CA LYS A 117 0.69 29.83 16.50
C LYS A 117 0.07 28.52 16.02
N ALA A 118 -0.54 27.81 16.97
CA ALA A 118 -1.31 26.61 16.65
C ALA A 118 -2.41 26.93 15.62
N SER A 119 -2.51 26.12 14.59
CA SER A 119 -3.64 26.13 13.65
C SER A 119 -4.73 25.20 14.14
N SER A 120 -5.89 25.20 13.51
CA SER A 120 -7.00 24.30 13.85
C SER A 120 -7.49 23.53 12.64
N CYS A 121 -7.99 22.32 12.88
CA CYS A 121 -8.64 21.53 11.86
C CYS A 121 -9.92 22.23 11.37
N PRO A 122 -10.10 22.48 10.07
CA PRO A 122 -11.29 23.13 9.54
C PRO A 122 -12.59 22.36 9.76
N GLU A 123 -12.53 21.05 10.01
CA GLU A 123 -13.70 20.19 10.19
C GLU A 123 -14.13 20.08 11.66
N CYS A 124 -13.19 19.85 12.56
CA CYS A 124 -13.48 19.58 13.97
C CYS A 124 -12.82 20.55 14.96
N SER A 125 -12.16 21.60 14.48
CA SER A 125 -11.48 22.62 15.27
C SER A 125 -10.39 22.09 16.24
N THR A 126 -9.97 20.84 16.08
CA THR A 126 -8.87 20.28 16.87
C THR A 126 -7.58 21.04 16.60
N SER A 127 -6.86 21.44 17.65
CA SER A 127 -5.63 22.19 17.55
C SER A 127 -4.50 21.35 16.93
N ILE A 128 -3.76 21.96 15.99
CA ILE A 128 -2.60 21.42 15.29
C ILE A 128 -1.41 22.27 15.69
N GLN A 129 -0.46 21.68 16.39
CA GLN A 129 0.64 22.42 17.02
C GLN A 129 1.89 22.48 16.17
N ALA A 130 2.11 21.49 15.30
CA ALA A 130 3.35 21.39 14.57
C ALA A 130 3.12 20.90 13.12
N ARG A 131 4.02 21.27 12.23
CA ARG A 131 4.02 20.81 10.83
C ARG A 131 4.11 19.28 10.71
N ARG A 132 4.78 18.60 11.65
CA ARG A 132 4.85 17.14 11.72
C ARG A 132 3.49 16.46 11.96
N ASP A 133 2.46 17.23 12.36
CA ASP A 133 1.10 16.73 12.53
C ASP A 133 0.31 16.73 11.21
N VAL A 134 0.88 17.32 10.15
CA VAL A 134 0.35 17.31 8.80
C VAL A 134 1.13 16.27 8.00
N ILE A 135 0.51 15.12 7.78
CA ILE A 135 1.15 13.96 7.15
C ILE A 135 0.66 13.82 5.71
N PRO A 136 1.54 13.84 4.71
CA PRO A 136 1.15 13.53 3.34
C PRO A 136 0.74 12.06 3.24
N LEU A 137 -0.36 11.79 2.55
CA LEU A 137 -0.75 10.44 2.20
C LEU A 137 -0.08 10.07 0.88
N GLU A 138 0.90 9.20 0.97
CA GLU A 138 1.58 8.66 -0.19
C GLU A 138 0.73 7.53 -0.78
N ARG A 139 0.75 7.44 -2.09
CA ARG A 139 0.06 6.40 -2.84
C ARG A 139 1.10 5.56 -3.55
N GLU A 140 0.98 4.27 -3.40
CA GLU A 140 1.73 3.35 -4.22
C GLU A 140 1.17 3.38 -5.64
N GLY A 141 2.01 3.80 -6.59
CA GLY A 141 1.68 3.67 -8.00
C GLY A 141 1.75 2.19 -8.40
N THR A 142 0.72 1.70 -9.03
CA THR A 142 0.79 0.41 -9.73
C THR A 142 1.57 0.63 -11.02
N GLY A 143 2.88 0.57 -11.03
CA GLY A 143 3.81 0.66 -12.17
C GLY A 143 3.39 1.35 -13.49
N PHE A 144 2.11 1.33 -13.84
CA PHE A 144 1.52 1.94 -15.03
C PHE A 144 0.83 3.29 -14.80
N ALA A 145 0.47 3.63 -13.58
CA ALA A 145 -0.28 4.84 -13.26
C ALA A 145 0.23 5.49 -11.96
N SER A 146 1.53 5.51 -11.78
CA SER A 146 2.11 6.26 -10.68
C SER A 146 1.96 7.75 -10.96
N GLY A 147 1.50 8.52 -9.98
CA GLY A 147 1.37 9.97 -10.07
C GLY A 147 2.71 10.69 -10.20
N GLY A 148 3.55 10.31 -11.18
CA GLY A 148 4.78 11.01 -11.54
C GLY A 148 5.99 10.78 -10.64
N LYS A 149 5.96 9.81 -9.72
CA LYS A 149 7.08 9.48 -8.83
C LYS A 149 7.69 8.11 -9.08
N SER A 150 7.59 7.55 -10.26
CA SER A 150 8.36 6.34 -10.59
C SER A 150 9.80 6.76 -10.89
N GLU A 151 10.68 6.61 -9.94
CA GLU A 151 12.12 6.64 -10.17
C GLU A 151 12.52 5.30 -10.77
N VAL A 152 12.94 5.34 -12.04
CA VAL A 152 13.52 4.17 -12.69
C VAL A 152 14.97 4.07 -12.22
N HIS A 153 15.25 3.19 -11.28
CA HIS A 153 16.61 2.78 -10.98
C HIS A 153 17.09 1.85 -12.11
N THR A 154 17.82 2.38 -13.06
CA THR A 154 18.57 1.57 -14.01
C THR A 154 19.83 1.08 -13.30
N GLU A 155 19.79 -0.08 -12.68
CA GLU A 155 20.99 -0.83 -12.39
C GLU A 155 21.51 -1.34 -13.73
N GLY A 156 22.59 -0.72 -14.22
CA GLY A 156 23.22 -1.09 -15.46
C GLY A 156 23.77 -2.50 -15.38
N ILE A 157 23.08 -3.44 -16.01
CA ILE A 157 23.68 -4.72 -16.36
C ILE A 157 24.61 -4.41 -17.54
N ALA A 158 25.88 -4.21 -17.24
CA ALA A 158 26.91 -4.12 -18.27
C ALA A 158 27.09 -5.52 -18.89
N PHE A 159 26.48 -5.75 -20.02
CA PHE A 159 26.89 -6.84 -20.90
C PHE A 159 28.28 -6.47 -21.47
N GLN A 160 29.32 -7.02 -20.91
CA GLN A 160 30.62 -7.04 -21.55
C GLN A 160 30.55 -8.12 -22.62
N GLY A 161 30.50 -7.68 -23.89
CA GLY A 161 30.71 -8.51 -25.07
C GLY A 161 32.19 -8.83 -25.31
#